data_7fbc6d944890689d65e7af7454906df2
#
_entry.id   7fbc6d944890689d65e7af7454906df2
#
_cell.length_a   1.000
_cell.length_b   1.000
_cell.length_c   1.000
_cell.angle_alpha   90.00
_cell.angle_beta   90.00
_cell.angle_gamma   90.00
#
_symmetry.space_group_name_H-M   'P 1'
#
loop_
_entity.id
_entity.type
_entity.pdbx_description
1 polymer ?
#
loop_
_entity_poly.entity_id
_entity_poly.type
_entity_poly.pdbx_seq_one_letter_code
_entity_poly.pdbx_strand_id
1 'polypeptide(L)'
;MEATNLPVPVRRPIYGLMAEFDDAGALVSAARRAFDAGFRRMDAYTPFPVEGLAEAIGFHHTRVPLIVLIGGIIGCIGGYYLQYWVAVIDYPINVGGRPLNSWPSFVPVTFELTILIAALFAFFSVLALNGLPMPYHPVFNVERFELASRSRFFLLVEASDPKFKLDETRSFLEALGCHGVYDVDP
;
A
#
# COMPACT_ATOMS: atom_id res chain seq x y z
N MET A 1 -56.00 -17.27 -6.29
CA MET A 1 -54.63 -17.25 -6.83
C MET A 1 -53.79 -16.45 -5.87
N GLU A 2 -53.12 -17.16 -4.97
CA GLU A 2 -52.28 -16.57 -3.92
C GLU A 2 -50.90 -16.33 -4.50
N ALA A 3 -50.49 -15.04 -4.61
CA ALA A 3 -49.20 -14.68 -5.10
C ALA A 3 -48.15 -15.14 -4.06
N THR A 4 -47.43 -16.19 -4.38
CA THR A 4 -46.32 -16.72 -3.60
C THR A 4 -45.29 -15.62 -3.45
N ASN A 5 -45.25 -15.01 -2.27
CA ASN A 5 -44.27 -13.99 -1.88
C ASN A 5 -42.95 -14.72 -1.65
N LEU A 6 -42.19 -14.91 -2.72
CA LEU A 6 -40.82 -15.44 -2.64
C LEU A 6 -39.96 -14.43 -1.87
N PRO A 7 -39.21 -14.86 -0.84
CA PRO A 7 -38.36 -13.95 -0.10
C PRO A 7 -37.31 -13.37 -1.07
N VAL A 8 -37.25 -12.04 -1.12
CA VAL A 8 -36.21 -11.32 -1.84
C VAL A 8 -34.88 -11.86 -1.32
N PRO A 9 -33.97 -12.38 -2.18
CA PRO A 9 -32.70 -12.90 -1.72
C PRO A 9 -31.95 -11.78 -1.00
N VAL A 10 -31.72 -11.97 0.30
CA VAL A 10 -30.86 -11.07 1.09
C VAL A 10 -29.49 -11.12 0.46
N ARG A 11 -29.13 -10.08 -0.31
CA ARG A 11 -27.79 -9.96 -0.90
C ARG A 11 -26.80 -9.92 0.25
N ARG A 12 -25.94 -10.94 0.34
CA ARG A 12 -24.85 -10.95 1.32
C ARG A 12 -23.92 -9.77 0.99
N PRO A 13 -23.42 -9.04 2.01
CA PRO A 13 -22.39 -8.06 1.78
C PRO A 13 -21.17 -8.80 1.16
N ILE A 14 -20.65 -8.29 0.06
CA ILE A 14 -19.43 -8.81 -0.55
C ILE A 14 -18.33 -7.77 -0.42
N TYR A 15 -17.09 -8.22 -0.26
CA TYR A 15 -15.90 -7.37 -0.25
C TYR A 15 -15.58 -6.86 -1.67
N GLY A 16 -15.74 -7.70 -2.67
CA GLY A 16 -15.46 -7.36 -4.06
C GLY A 16 -15.64 -8.53 -5.01
N LEU A 17 -15.24 -8.32 -6.25
CA LEU A 17 -15.18 -9.34 -7.30
C LEU A 17 -13.73 -9.57 -7.72
N MET A 18 -13.31 -10.82 -7.80
CA MET A 18 -11.98 -11.23 -8.19
C MET A 18 -12.01 -11.98 -9.52
N ALA A 19 -11.26 -11.51 -10.52
CA ALA A 19 -11.09 -12.15 -11.82
C ALA A 19 -9.73 -12.87 -11.86
N GLU A 20 -9.72 -14.12 -12.35
CA GLU A 20 -8.53 -14.96 -12.49
C GLU A 20 -8.02 -14.95 -13.94
N PHE A 21 -6.70 -14.82 -14.13
CA PHE A 21 -6.04 -14.83 -15.43
C PHE A 21 -4.90 -15.87 -15.46
N ASP A 22 -4.60 -16.35 -16.67
CA ASP A 22 -3.58 -17.37 -16.91
C ASP A 22 -2.17 -16.80 -17.04
N ASP A 23 -2.05 -15.53 -17.47
CA ASP A 23 -0.75 -14.89 -17.69
C ASP A 23 -0.72 -13.42 -17.26
N ALA A 24 0.52 -12.91 -17.06
CA ALA A 24 0.76 -11.55 -16.62
C ALA A 24 0.31 -10.49 -17.63
N GLY A 25 0.44 -10.75 -18.92
CA GLY A 25 0.07 -9.81 -19.99
C GLY A 25 -1.44 -9.61 -20.06
N ALA A 26 -2.21 -10.71 -19.92
CA ALA A 26 -3.66 -10.66 -19.83
C ALA A 26 -4.11 -9.85 -18.61
N LEU A 27 -3.48 -10.07 -17.42
CA LEU A 27 -3.77 -9.30 -16.23
C LEU A 27 -3.51 -7.80 -16.42
N VAL A 28 -2.33 -7.40 -16.95
CA VAL A 28 -1.98 -5.98 -17.18
C VAL A 28 -2.95 -5.33 -18.15
N SER A 29 -3.33 -6.04 -19.22
CA SER A 29 -4.30 -5.55 -20.20
C SER A 29 -5.68 -5.37 -19.58
N ALA A 30 -6.12 -6.32 -18.74
CA ALA A 30 -7.38 -6.27 -18.02
C ALA A 30 -7.39 -5.12 -17.00
N ALA A 31 -6.31 -4.94 -16.23
CA ALA A 31 -6.15 -3.86 -15.26
C ALA A 31 -6.25 -2.48 -15.92
N ARG A 32 -5.58 -2.26 -17.05
CA ARG A 32 -5.68 -1.01 -17.85
C ARG A 32 -7.11 -0.76 -18.29
N ARG A 33 -7.76 -1.75 -18.89
CA ARG A 33 -9.15 -1.63 -19.33
C ARG A 33 -10.10 -1.32 -18.17
N ALA A 34 -9.89 -1.90 -17.00
CA ALA A 34 -10.68 -1.61 -15.81
C ALA A 34 -10.42 -0.18 -15.31
N PHE A 35 -9.17 0.28 -15.31
CA PHE A 35 -8.82 1.66 -14.97
C PHE A 35 -9.43 2.67 -15.95
N ASP A 36 -9.35 2.41 -17.26
CA ASP A 36 -9.93 3.25 -18.33
C ASP A 36 -11.45 3.26 -18.25
N ALA A 37 -12.06 2.14 -17.85
CA ALA A 37 -13.48 2.05 -17.57
C ALA A 37 -13.90 2.87 -16.34
N GLY A 38 -12.97 3.35 -15.51
CA GLY A 38 -13.21 4.27 -14.40
C GLY A 38 -13.21 3.62 -13.01
N PHE A 39 -12.86 2.34 -12.88
CA PHE A 39 -12.61 1.73 -11.58
C PHE A 39 -11.33 2.31 -10.96
N ARG A 40 -11.32 2.51 -9.64
CA ARG A 40 -10.22 3.15 -8.91
C ARG A 40 -9.80 2.38 -7.65
N ARG A 41 -10.71 1.58 -7.09
CA ARG A 41 -10.43 0.71 -5.96
C ARG A 41 -10.26 -0.71 -6.45
N MET A 42 -9.08 -0.94 -6.98
CA MET A 42 -8.65 -2.21 -7.55
C MET A 42 -7.34 -2.65 -6.92
N ASP A 43 -7.17 -3.95 -6.81
CA ASP A 43 -5.91 -4.56 -6.40
C ASP A 43 -5.56 -5.72 -7.33
N ALA A 44 -4.28 -6.05 -7.41
CA ALA A 44 -3.81 -7.12 -8.28
C ALA A 44 -2.79 -8.01 -7.55
N TYR A 45 -2.96 -9.32 -7.69
CA TYR A 45 -2.13 -10.32 -7.01
C TYR A 45 -1.43 -11.20 -8.03
N THR A 46 -0.12 -11.34 -7.88
CA THR A 46 0.73 -12.06 -8.82
C THR A 46 1.80 -12.86 -8.08
N PRO A 47 2.22 -14.02 -8.61
CA PRO A 47 3.24 -14.86 -7.97
C PRO A 47 4.65 -14.26 -8.05
N PHE A 48 4.86 -13.31 -8.94
CA PHE A 48 6.13 -12.59 -9.14
C PHE A 48 5.85 -11.15 -9.57
N PRO A 49 6.82 -10.23 -9.40
CA PRO A 49 6.65 -8.84 -9.84
C PRO A 49 6.38 -8.74 -11.34
N VAL A 50 5.32 -8.01 -11.71
CA VAL A 50 4.92 -7.78 -13.11
C VAL A 50 5.13 -6.31 -13.45
N GLU A 51 5.97 -6.04 -14.42
CA GLU A 51 6.28 -4.69 -14.90
C GLU A 51 5.04 -4.03 -15.51
N GLY A 52 4.82 -2.76 -15.16
CA GLY A 52 3.68 -1.98 -15.67
C GLY A 52 2.33 -2.27 -15.00
N LEU A 53 2.25 -3.23 -14.06
CA LEU A 53 0.99 -3.56 -13.38
C LEU A 53 0.56 -2.45 -12.40
N ALA A 54 1.51 -1.87 -11.66
CA ALA A 54 1.23 -0.79 -10.73
C ALA A 54 0.62 0.43 -11.45
N GLU A 55 1.20 0.81 -12.59
CA GLU A 55 0.68 1.88 -13.43
C GLU A 55 -0.70 1.52 -14.03
N ALA A 56 -0.88 0.25 -14.39
CA ALA A 56 -2.13 -0.23 -14.98
C ALA A 56 -3.31 -0.14 -14.01
N ILE A 57 -3.09 -0.35 -12.69
CA ILE A 57 -4.10 -0.15 -11.65
C ILE A 57 -4.18 1.30 -11.14
N GLY A 58 -3.36 2.21 -11.70
CA GLY A 58 -3.37 3.63 -11.35
C GLY A 58 -2.48 4.01 -10.16
N PHE A 59 -1.59 3.14 -9.73
CA PHE A 59 -0.64 3.42 -8.65
C PHE A 59 0.62 4.09 -9.20
N HIS A 60 0.61 5.42 -9.28
CA HIS A 60 1.71 6.20 -9.87
C HIS A 60 2.67 6.81 -8.84
N HIS A 61 2.22 7.05 -7.61
CA HIS A 61 2.99 7.78 -6.60
C HIS A 61 2.87 7.15 -5.22
N THR A 62 4.00 6.98 -4.56
CA THR A 62 4.06 6.65 -3.13
C THR A 62 4.43 7.87 -2.31
N ARG A 63 3.90 7.98 -1.10
CA ARG A 63 4.24 9.04 -0.13
C ARG A 63 5.44 8.69 0.74
N VAL A 64 5.93 7.47 0.67
CA VAL A 64 7.06 6.99 1.50
C VAL A 64 8.29 7.87 1.38
N PRO A 65 8.80 8.25 0.17
CA PRO A 65 10.00 9.08 0.07
C PRO A 65 9.85 10.44 0.74
N LEU A 66 8.67 11.06 0.66
CA LEU A 66 8.41 12.34 1.32
C LEU A 66 8.44 12.20 2.85
N ILE A 67 7.83 11.15 3.38
CA ILE A 67 7.81 10.89 4.83
C ILE A 67 9.23 10.63 5.34
N VAL A 68 10.03 9.86 4.60
CA VAL A 68 11.45 9.60 4.92
C VAL A 68 12.28 10.88 4.90
N LEU A 69 12.06 11.75 3.92
CA LEU A 69 12.73 13.05 3.84
C LEU A 69 12.41 13.92 5.07
N ILE A 70 11.14 13.97 5.46
CA ILE A 70 10.72 14.71 6.68
C ILE A 70 11.42 14.13 7.91
N GLY A 71 11.45 12.80 8.05
CA GLY A 71 12.18 12.12 9.11
C GLY A 71 13.67 12.49 9.15
N GLY A 72 14.32 12.50 7.98
CA GLY A 72 15.73 12.91 7.86
C GLY A 72 15.98 14.35 8.28
N ILE A 73 15.11 15.28 7.89
CA ILE A 73 15.20 16.70 8.29
C ILE A 73 15.05 16.84 9.81
N ILE A 74 14.06 16.14 10.39
CA ILE A 74 13.86 16.15 11.86
C ILE A 74 15.08 15.58 12.57
N GLY A 75 15.63 14.46 12.08
CA GLY A 75 16.84 13.84 12.64
C GLY A 75 18.06 14.76 12.56
N CYS A 76 18.25 15.44 11.43
CA CYS A 76 19.33 16.39 11.24
C CYS A 76 19.27 17.58 12.20
N ILE A 77 18.12 18.26 12.22
CA ILE A 77 17.92 19.42 13.09
C ILE A 77 17.96 19.01 14.56
N GLY A 78 17.27 17.92 14.92
CA GLY A 78 17.22 17.41 16.29
C GLY A 78 18.60 16.94 16.78
N GLY A 79 19.36 16.25 15.93
CA GLY A 79 20.70 15.76 16.24
C GLY A 79 21.71 16.89 16.47
N TYR A 80 21.67 17.92 15.63
CA TYR A 80 22.50 19.10 15.82
C TYR A 80 22.08 19.89 17.07
N TYR A 81 20.78 20.14 17.24
CA TYR A 81 20.25 20.90 18.37
C TYR A 81 20.52 20.21 19.71
N LEU A 82 20.37 18.89 19.77
CA LEU A 82 20.66 18.12 20.98
C LEU A 82 22.13 18.34 21.44
N GLN A 83 23.09 18.23 20.52
CA GLN A 83 24.49 18.43 20.83
C GLN A 83 24.79 19.89 21.22
N TYR A 84 24.18 20.84 20.51
CA TYR A 84 24.30 22.24 20.83
C TYR A 84 23.74 22.53 22.23
N TRP A 85 22.54 22.02 22.55
CA TRP A 85 21.93 22.19 23.87
C TRP A 85 22.85 21.66 24.97
N VAL A 86 23.30 20.43 24.87
CA VAL A 86 24.16 19.79 25.87
C VAL A 86 25.51 20.51 26.00
N ALA A 87 26.16 20.87 24.89
CA ALA A 87 27.52 21.41 24.93
C ALA A 87 27.59 22.93 25.24
N VAL A 88 26.54 23.68 24.90
CA VAL A 88 26.56 25.15 25.01
C VAL A 88 25.66 25.67 26.13
N ILE A 89 24.51 25.02 26.37
CA ILE A 89 23.49 25.55 27.29
C ILE A 89 23.50 24.80 28.63
N ASP A 90 23.32 23.47 28.58
CA ASP A 90 23.09 22.66 29.79
C ASP A 90 24.40 22.33 30.52
N TYR A 91 25.44 21.93 29.81
CA TYR A 91 26.72 21.50 30.39
C TYR A 91 27.93 22.12 29.66
N PRO A 92 28.15 23.45 29.77
CA PRO A 92 29.21 24.16 29.06
C PRO A 92 30.59 23.91 29.67
N ILE A 93 31.14 22.70 29.44
CA ILE A 93 32.48 22.33 29.93
C ILE A 93 33.50 22.64 28.82
N ASN A 94 34.47 23.53 29.14
CA ASN A 94 35.57 23.80 28.24
C ASN A 94 36.67 22.76 28.45
N VAL A 95 36.93 21.97 27.40
CA VAL A 95 37.98 20.96 27.38
C VAL A 95 39.06 21.38 26.39
N GLY A 96 40.27 21.64 26.87
CA GLY A 96 41.42 21.97 26.06
C GLY A 96 41.29 23.24 25.19
N GLY A 97 40.47 24.21 25.59
CA GLY A 97 40.27 25.44 24.82
C GLY A 97 39.35 25.29 23.60
N ARG A 98 38.66 24.14 23.43
CA ARG A 98 37.73 23.92 22.33
C ARG A 98 36.48 24.83 22.46
N PRO A 99 36.04 25.49 21.38
CA PRO A 99 34.81 26.24 21.41
C PRO A 99 33.62 25.35 21.81
N LEU A 100 32.72 25.87 22.66
CA LEU A 100 31.52 25.12 23.10
C LEU A 100 30.66 24.69 21.90
N ASN A 101 30.42 25.61 20.95
CA ASN A 101 29.76 25.29 19.69
C ASN A 101 30.80 24.79 18.67
N SER A 102 31.24 23.56 18.82
CA SER A 102 32.21 22.91 17.96
C SER A 102 31.52 22.14 16.84
N TRP A 103 30.85 22.86 15.93
CA TRP A 103 30.02 22.29 14.89
C TRP A 103 30.69 21.18 14.05
N PRO A 104 31.99 21.22 13.72
CA PRO A 104 32.61 20.12 12.97
C PRO A 104 32.59 18.79 13.73
N SER A 105 32.69 18.83 15.06
CA SER A 105 32.63 17.64 15.91
C SER A 105 31.20 17.13 16.12
N PHE A 106 30.19 17.94 15.80
CA PHE A 106 28.77 17.53 15.88
C PHE A 106 28.30 16.76 14.64
N VAL A 107 29.06 16.88 13.51
CA VAL A 107 28.67 16.25 12.23
C VAL A 107 28.44 14.75 12.33
N PRO A 108 29.33 13.93 12.96
CA PRO A 108 29.11 12.48 13.00
C PRO A 108 27.80 12.09 13.68
N VAL A 109 27.52 12.62 14.86
CA VAL A 109 26.28 12.30 15.60
C VAL A 109 25.03 12.88 14.91
N THR A 110 25.15 14.06 14.32
CA THR A 110 24.06 14.63 13.51
C THR A 110 23.71 13.71 12.33
N PHE A 111 24.72 13.20 11.64
CA PHE A 111 24.57 12.26 10.53
C PHE A 111 23.91 10.95 10.98
N GLU A 112 24.39 10.37 12.09
CA GLU A 112 23.81 9.15 12.66
C GLU A 112 22.34 9.32 13.02
N LEU A 113 21.99 10.42 13.71
CA LEU A 113 20.59 10.70 14.05
C LEU A 113 19.72 10.99 12.82
N THR A 114 20.27 11.62 11.80
CA THR A 114 19.58 11.82 10.53
C THR A 114 19.19 10.48 9.91
N ILE A 115 20.13 9.54 9.81
CA ILE A 115 19.87 8.22 9.23
C ILE A 115 18.92 7.42 10.11
N LEU A 116 19.13 7.41 11.43
CA LEU A 116 18.28 6.65 12.36
C LEU A 116 16.82 7.10 12.28
N ILE A 117 16.57 8.40 12.35
CA ILE A 117 15.20 8.92 12.30
C ILE A 117 14.58 8.70 10.92
N ALA A 118 15.34 8.91 9.83
CA ALA A 118 14.87 8.60 8.48
C ALA A 118 14.49 7.12 8.33
N ALA A 119 15.30 6.20 8.85
CA ALA A 119 15.02 4.77 8.81
C ALA A 119 13.77 4.39 9.62
N LEU A 120 13.58 4.98 10.80
CA LEU A 120 12.36 4.77 11.60
C LEU A 120 11.11 5.29 10.85
N PHE A 121 11.21 6.47 10.24
CA PHE A 121 10.13 7.02 9.42
C PHE A 121 9.84 6.13 8.20
N ALA A 122 10.86 5.57 7.55
CA ALA A 122 10.68 4.60 6.47
C ALA A 122 9.92 3.37 6.95
N PHE A 123 10.38 2.75 8.05
CA PHE A 123 9.78 1.56 8.61
C PHE A 123 8.30 1.78 8.99
N PHE A 124 8.03 2.80 9.80
CA PHE A 124 6.67 3.06 10.26
C PHE A 124 5.75 3.55 9.13
N SER A 125 6.27 4.30 8.16
CA SER A 125 5.46 4.75 7.03
C SER A 125 5.01 3.59 6.15
N VAL A 126 5.86 2.60 5.91
CA VAL A 126 5.49 1.40 5.14
C VAL A 126 4.39 0.62 5.87
N LEU A 127 4.52 0.42 7.19
CA LEU A 127 3.49 -0.25 7.97
C LEU A 127 2.17 0.52 7.95
N ALA A 128 2.22 1.82 8.22
CA ALA A 128 1.03 2.67 8.31
C ALA A 128 0.30 2.83 6.97
N LEU A 129 1.04 3.04 5.88
CA LEU A 129 0.44 3.22 4.54
C LEU A 129 -0.15 1.92 3.98
N ASN A 130 0.37 0.76 4.40
CA ASN A 130 -0.18 -0.54 4.01
C ASN A 130 -1.20 -1.08 5.02
N GLY A 131 -1.54 -0.34 6.08
CA GLY A 131 -2.50 -0.78 7.11
C GLY A 131 -2.04 -1.98 7.92
N LEU A 132 -0.72 -2.22 8.00
CA LEU A 132 -0.15 -3.34 8.76
C LEU A 132 -0.05 -3.01 10.28
N PRO A 133 -0.25 -3.98 11.17
CA PRO A 133 -0.49 -5.39 10.93
C PRO A 133 -1.93 -5.69 10.49
N MET A 134 -2.09 -6.50 9.42
CA MET A 134 -3.37 -6.97 8.93
C MET A 134 -3.39 -8.51 8.99
N PRO A 135 -3.88 -9.10 10.10
CA PRO A 135 -3.82 -10.55 10.30
C PRO A 135 -4.74 -11.34 9.38
N TYR A 136 -5.73 -10.68 8.77
CA TYR A 136 -6.69 -11.29 7.87
C TYR A 136 -7.06 -10.33 6.73
N HIS A 137 -7.22 -10.88 5.52
CA HIS A 137 -7.72 -10.14 4.36
C HIS A 137 -8.81 -10.98 3.65
N PRO A 138 -9.94 -10.38 3.23
CA PRO A 138 -11.08 -11.11 2.64
C PRO A 138 -10.75 -11.94 1.39
N VAL A 139 -9.72 -11.60 0.64
CA VAL A 139 -9.29 -12.39 -0.55
C VAL A 139 -8.97 -13.85 -0.24
N PHE A 140 -8.57 -14.15 1.00
CA PHE A 140 -8.30 -15.53 1.43
C PHE A 140 -9.57 -16.39 1.57
N ASN A 141 -10.77 -15.81 1.51
CA ASN A 141 -12.03 -16.56 1.45
C ASN A 141 -12.27 -17.20 0.08
N VAL A 142 -11.55 -16.79 -0.95
CA VAL A 142 -11.61 -17.40 -2.28
C VAL A 142 -10.62 -18.56 -2.32
N GLU A 143 -11.14 -19.80 -2.37
CA GLU A 143 -10.32 -21.03 -2.36
C GLU A 143 -9.24 -21.01 -3.44
N ARG A 144 -9.56 -20.54 -4.65
CA ARG A 144 -8.61 -20.47 -5.76
C ARG A 144 -7.52 -19.41 -5.58
N PHE A 145 -7.67 -18.51 -4.64
CA PHE A 145 -6.66 -17.48 -4.37
C PHE A 145 -5.33 -18.06 -3.87
N GLU A 146 -5.30 -19.30 -3.37
CA GLU A 146 -4.04 -19.99 -3.04
C GLU A 146 -3.07 -20.06 -4.23
N LEU A 147 -3.60 -20.04 -5.46
CA LEU A 147 -2.80 -20.07 -6.69
C LEU A 147 -2.12 -18.74 -7.00
N ALA A 148 -2.46 -17.65 -6.32
CA ALA A 148 -1.82 -16.33 -6.47
C ALA A 148 -0.33 -16.35 -6.15
N SER A 149 0.12 -17.28 -5.30
CA SER A 149 1.53 -17.46 -4.94
C SER A 149 2.24 -18.51 -5.82
N ARG A 150 1.55 -19.14 -6.77
CA ARG A 150 2.10 -20.25 -7.56
C ARG A 150 2.10 -19.99 -9.07
N SER A 151 0.91 -19.79 -9.65
CA SER A 151 0.78 -19.83 -11.11
C SER A 151 -0.36 -19.00 -11.70
N ARG A 152 -1.16 -18.33 -10.89
CA ARG A 152 -2.32 -17.57 -11.34
C ARG A 152 -2.20 -16.09 -10.99
N PHE A 153 -2.90 -15.28 -11.77
CA PHE A 153 -2.90 -13.83 -11.67
C PHE A 153 -4.32 -13.37 -11.39
N PHE A 154 -4.48 -12.46 -10.43
CA PHE A 154 -5.82 -12.04 -9.99
C PHE A 154 -5.96 -10.52 -10.03
N LEU A 155 -7.11 -10.06 -10.50
CA LEU A 155 -7.55 -8.66 -10.43
C LEU A 155 -8.77 -8.60 -9.52
N LEU A 156 -8.68 -7.83 -8.44
CA LEU A 156 -9.76 -7.56 -7.52
C LEU A 156 -10.35 -6.18 -7.81
N VAL A 157 -11.66 -6.08 -7.86
CA VAL A 157 -12.42 -4.82 -7.82
C VAL A 157 -13.22 -4.80 -6.52
N GLU A 158 -12.92 -3.83 -5.65
CA GLU A 158 -13.60 -3.72 -4.37
C GLU A 158 -15.04 -3.23 -4.51
N ALA A 159 -15.93 -3.74 -3.69
CA ALA A 159 -17.31 -3.25 -3.61
C ALA A 159 -17.43 -1.80 -3.09
N SER A 160 -16.36 -1.30 -2.48
CA SER A 160 -16.23 0.10 -2.02
C SER A 160 -15.95 1.09 -3.16
N ASP A 161 -15.68 0.62 -4.39
CA ASP A 161 -15.50 1.49 -5.55
C ASP A 161 -16.81 2.21 -5.91
N PRO A 162 -16.80 3.54 -6.14
CA PRO A 162 -18.02 4.29 -6.48
C PRO A 162 -18.74 3.79 -7.74
N LYS A 163 -18.00 3.13 -8.63
CA LYS A 163 -18.55 2.59 -9.89
C LYS A 163 -19.02 1.14 -9.76
N PHE A 164 -18.77 0.51 -8.61
CA PHE A 164 -19.09 -0.90 -8.42
C PHE A 164 -20.60 -1.14 -8.43
N LYS A 165 -21.01 -2.04 -9.31
CA LYS A 165 -22.36 -2.64 -9.34
C LYS A 165 -22.19 -4.12 -9.63
N LEU A 166 -22.67 -4.97 -8.75
CA LEU A 166 -22.37 -6.40 -8.76
C LEU A 166 -22.53 -7.03 -10.14
N ASP A 167 -23.71 -6.90 -10.74
CA ASP A 167 -24.03 -7.57 -12.00
C ASP A 167 -23.27 -6.95 -13.20
N GLU A 168 -23.16 -5.60 -13.24
CA GLU A 168 -22.45 -4.88 -14.30
C GLU A 168 -20.93 -5.12 -14.21
N THR A 169 -20.36 -5.08 -12.99
CA THR A 169 -18.93 -5.30 -12.76
C THR A 169 -18.55 -6.75 -13.08
N ARG A 170 -19.39 -7.72 -12.72
CA ARG A 170 -19.19 -9.13 -13.06
C ARG A 170 -19.14 -9.32 -14.57
N SER A 171 -20.16 -8.85 -15.29
CA SER A 171 -20.20 -8.95 -16.75
C SER A 171 -19.03 -8.24 -17.42
N PHE A 172 -18.59 -7.11 -16.85
CA PHE A 172 -17.40 -6.42 -17.35
C PHE A 172 -16.13 -7.26 -17.16
N LEU A 173 -15.92 -7.85 -15.97
CA LEU A 173 -14.75 -8.70 -15.70
C LEU A 173 -14.74 -9.95 -16.57
N GLU A 174 -15.88 -10.60 -16.78
CA GLU A 174 -16.03 -11.74 -17.68
C GLU A 174 -15.68 -11.37 -19.13
N ALA A 175 -16.06 -10.18 -19.59
CA ALA A 175 -15.72 -9.67 -20.92
C ALA A 175 -14.23 -9.33 -21.11
N LEU A 176 -13.42 -9.32 -20.03
CA LEU A 176 -11.96 -9.13 -20.10
C LEU A 176 -11.22 -10.40 -20.54
N GLY A 177 -11.91 -11.55 -20.66
CA GLY A 177 -11.28 -12.82 -21.06
C GLY A 177 -10.60 -13.54 -19.89
N CYS A 178 -11.11 -13.38 -18.68
CA CYS A 178 -10.63 -14.08 -17.49
C CYS A 178 -11.02 -15.57 -17.50
N HIS A 179 -10.31 -16.38 -16.71
CA HIS A 179 -10.65 -17.80 -16.51
C HIS A 179 -11.94 -17.97 -15.70
N GLY A 180 -12.19 -17.07 -14.77
CA GLY A 180 -13.40 -17.04 -13.93
C GLY A 180 -13.48 -15.80 -13.07
N VAL A 181 -14.68 -15.47 -12.60
CA VAL A 181 -14.95 -14.36 -11.66
C VAL A 181 -15.53 -14.94 -10.38
N TYR A 182 -14.94 -14.60 -9.25
CA TYR A 182 -15.29 -15.10 -7.92
C TYR A 182 -15.78 -13.98 -7.03
N ASP A 183 -16.81 -14.28 -6.23
CA ASP A 183 -17.25 -13.41 -5.14
C ASP A 183 -16.25 -13.49 -3.99
N VAL A 184 -15.84 -12.34 -3.49
CA VAL A 184 -15.00 -12.24 -2.30
C VAL A 184 -15.89 -11.88 -1.13
N ASP A 185 -16.13 -12.84 -0.25
CA ASP A 185 -16.87 -12.64 0.99
C ASP A 185 -16.03 -11.81 1.99
N PRO A 186 -16.64 -10.96 2.84
CA PRO A 186 -15.96 -10.13 3.82
C PRO A 186 -15.26 -10.91 4.94
#